data_d23efac72f67e3cefb5157a543701365
#
_entry.id   d23efac72f67e3cefb5157a543701365
#
_cell.length_a   1.000
_cell.length_b   1.000
_cell.length_c   1.000
_cell.angle_alpha   90.00
_cell.angle_beta   90.00
_cell.angle_gamma   90.00
#
_symmetry.space_group_name_H-M   'P 1'
#
loop_
_entity.id
_entity.type
_entity.pdbx_description
1 polymer ?
#
loop_
_entity_poly.entity_id
_entity_poly.type
_entity_poly.pdbx_seq_one_letter_code
_entity_poly.pdbx_strand_id
1 'polypeptide(L)'
;MANVKIARVDFRLIHGQVITKWIKYYPVDKIIIIDDVLAADEFMKEIYGMAVPKGIEFDVLKIDEATEKLQKTDKSVFLLFKNIKTCIDAVNAGVAFEFLVIGGVPGNEKRTFISDGINLLKEEFLQLESIQTQVPEIIFKGI
;
A
#
# COMPACT_ATOMS: atom_id res chain seq x y z
N MET A 1 -17.16 5.89 5.86
CA MET A 1 -15.72 6.13 5.73
C MET A 1 -14.96 4.84 6.00
N ALA A 2 -14.05 4.48 5.12
CA ALA A 2 -13.28 3.26 5.28
C ALA A 2 -12.45 3.27 6.56
N ASN A 3 -12.34 2.11 7.20
CA ASN A 3 -11.44 1.91 8.32
C ASN A 3 -10.16 1.25 7.78
N VAL A 4 -9.15 2.06 7.50
CA VAL A 4 -7.87 1.57 6.99
C VAL A 4 -7.07 1.02 8.16
N LYS A 5 -7.03 -0.31 8.27
CA LYS A 5 -6.32 -0.99 9.35
C LYS A 5 -4.81 -0.93 9.17
N ILE A 6 -4.35 -0.97 7.92
CA ILE A 6 -2.94 -1.00 7.59
C ILE A 6 -2.77 -0.54 6.13
N ALA A 7 -1.69 0.17 5.87
CA ALA A 7 -1.22 0.47 4.52
C ALA A 7 0.20 -0.08 4.39
N ARG A 8 0.54 -0.59 3.22
CA ARG A 8 1.86 -1.18 2.97
C ARG A 8 2.39 -0.78 1.60
N VAL A 9 3.66 -0.43 1.55
CA VAL A 9 4.40 -0.26 0.30
C VAL A 9 5.21 -1.54 0.07
N ASP A 10 4.98 -2.19 -1.08
CA ASP A 10 5.73 -3.37 -1.48
C ASP A 10 5.64 -3.51 -3.00
N PHE A 11 6.80 -3.57 -3.68
CA PHE A 11 6.83 -3.64 -5.14
C PHE A 11 6.12 -4.87 -5.71
N ARG A 12 5.96 -5.92 -4.90
CA ARG A 12 5.28 -7.16 -5.31
C ARG A 12 3.76 -7.09 -5.13
N LEU A 13 3.26 -6.08 -4.41
CA LEU A 13 1.83 -5.90 -4.10
C LEU A 13 1.24 -7.11 -3.39
N ILE A 14 0.28 -7.82 -4.02
CA ILE A 14 -0.31 -9.03 -3.44
C ILE A 14 0.55 -10.21 -3.82
N HIS A 15 1.19 -10.81 -2.82
CA HIS A 15 1.99 -12.00 -3.05
C HIS A 15 1.90 -12.95 -1.85
N GLY A 16 1.47 -14.15 -2.14
CA GLY A 16 1.51 -15.34 -1.30
C GLY A 16 1.34 -15.13 0.19
N GLN A 17 2.33 -15.62 0.92
CA GLN A 17 2.29 -15.71 2.37
C GLN A 17 2.34 -14.35 3.09
N VAL A 18 2.87 -13.31 2.45
CA VAL A 18 2.98 -11.99 3.09
C VAL A 18 1.59 -11.43 3.38
N ILE A 19 0.72 -11.42 2.37
CA ILE A 19 -0.66 -10.95 2.55
C ILE A 19 -1.41 -11.78 3.59
N THR A 20 -1.30 -13.10 3.51
CA THR A 20 -1.95 -14.00 4.46
C THR A 20 -1.48 -13.73 5.90
N LYS A 21 -0.17 -13.52 6.07
CA LYS A 21 0.41 -13.23 7.39
C LYS A 21 -0.11 -11.91 7.96
N TRP A 22 -0.08 -10.83 7.17
CA TRP A 22 -0.50 -9.52 7.65
C TRP A 22 -2.00 -9.47 7.96
N ILE A 23 -2.84 -10.17 7.17
CA ILE A 23 -4.28 -10.24 7.42
C ILE A 23 -4.61 -10.97 8.72
N LYS A 24 -3.79 -11.93 9.16
CA LYS A 24 -3.97 -12.57 10.47
C LYS A 24 -3.88 -11.57 11.62
N TYR A 25 -2.95 -10.62 11.52
CA TYR A 25 -2.75 -9.59 12.55
C TYR A 25 -3.68 -8.39 12.36
N TYR A 26 -4.09 -8.11 11.14
CA TYR A 26 -4.92 -6.97 10.77
C TYR A 26 -6.08 -7.47 9.90
N PRO A 27 -7.09 -8.13 10.50
CA PRO A 27 -8.23 -8.63 9.72
C PRO A 27 -8.96 -7.50 9.03
N VAL A 28 -9.23 -7.69 7.74
CA VAL A 28 -9.91 -6.70 6.90
C VAL A 28 -10.96 -7.36 6.02
N ASP A 29 -11.91 -6.57 5.57
CA ASP A 29 -12.95 -7.00 4.63
C ASP A 29 -12.49 -6.87 3.19
N LYS A 30 -11.54 -5.98 2.91
CA LYS A 30 -11.19 -5.59 1.56
C LYS A 30 -9.73 -5.22 1.43
N ILE A 31 -9.11 -5.62 0.33
CA ILE A 31 -7.78 -5.17 -0.08
C ILE A 31 -7.97 -4.19 -1.23
N ILE A 32 -7.32 -3.03 -1.15
CA ILE A 32 -7.34 -2.02 -2.20
C ILE A 32 -5.91 -1.69 -2.60
N ILE A 33 -5.59 -1.82 -3.87
CA ILE A 33 -4.35 -1.32 -4.46
C ILE A 33 -4.64 0.08 -5.02
N ILE A 34 -3.80 1.04 -4.69
CA ILE A 34 -3.87 2.38 -5.29
C ILE A 34 -2.69 2.52 -6.26
N ASP A 35 -3.00 2.53 -7.55
CA ASP A 35 -1.97 2.61 -8.60
C ASP A 35 -2.64 2.94 -9.94
N ASP A 36 -2.27 4.07 -10.54
CA ASP A 36 -2.90 4.55 -11.77
C ASP A 36 -2.68 3.60 -12.95
N VAL A 37 -1.47 3.08 -13.09
CA VAL A 37 -1.13 2.18 -14.20
C VAL A 37 -1.89 0.87 -14.08
N LEU A 38 -1.88 0.28 -12.89
CA LEU A 38 -2.54 -0.99 -12.63
C LEU A 38 -4.07 -0.86 -12.74
N ALA A 39 -4.63 0.28 -12.32
CA ALA A 39 -6.07 0.52 -12.41
C ALA A 39 -6.58 0.50 -13.87
N ALA A 40 -5.70 0.81 -14.83
CA ALA A 40 -6.01 0.78 -16.26
C ALA A 40 -5.69 -0.57 -16.92
N ASP A 41 -5.13 -1.52 -16.19
CA ASP A 41 -4.70 -2.82 -16.72
C ASP A 41 -5.62 -3.95 -16.24
N GLU A 42 -6.66 -4.23 -17.01
CA GLU A 42 -7.67 -5.24 -16.65
C GLU A 42 -7.08 -6.64 -16.48
N PHE A 43 -6.07 -6.99 -17.28
CA PHE A 43 -5.43 -8.30 -17.19
C PHE A 43 -4.70 -8.46 -15.86
N MET A 44 -3.88 -7.47 -15.48
CA MET A 44 -3.13 -7.53 -14.23
C MET A 44 -4.05 -7.43 -13.00
N LYS A 45 -5.13 -6.68 -13.09
CA LYS A 45 -6.13 -6.63 -12.02
C LYS A 45 -6.71 -8.03 -11.75
N GLU A 46 -7.01 -8.76 -12.82
CA GLU A 46 -7.52 -10.11 -12.72
C GLU A 46 -6.50 -11.07 -12.08
N ILE A 47 -5.23 -10.96 -12.50
CA ILE A 47 -4.15 -11.77 -11.93
C ILE A 47 -3.99 -11.50 -10.43
N TYR A 48 -3.91 -10.24 -10.01
CA TYR A 48 -3.82 -9.91 -8.58
C TYR A 48 -5.05 -10.36 -7.82
N GLY A 49 -6.24 -10.24 -8.42
CA GLY A 49 -7.48 -10.69 -7.80
C GLY A 49 -7.47 -12.18 -7.46
N MET A 50 -6.78 -12.99 -8.26
CA MET A 50 -6.66 -14.43 -8.01
C MET A 50 -5.79 -14.74 -6.79
N ALA A 51 -4.93 -13.82 -6.39
CA ALA A 51 -4.05 -13.98 -5.22
C ALA A 51 -4.68 -13.49 -3.92
N VAL A 52 -5.85 -12.87 -3.99
CA VAL A 52 -6.57 -12.37 -2.80
C VAL A 52 -7.14 -13.56 -2.04
N PRO A 53 -6.97 -13.60 -0.70
CA PRO A 53 -7.56 -14.66 0.10
C PRO A 53 -9.08 -14.73 -0.05
N LYS A 54 -9.61 -15.94 0.01
CA LYS A 54 -11.04 -16.19 -0.14
C LYS A 54 -11.84 -15.43 0.92
N GLY A 55 -12.94 -14.82 0.50
CA GLY A 55 -13.81 -14.08 1.40
C GLY A 55 -13.44 -12.62 1.57
N ILE A 56 -12.35 -12.16 0.95
CA ILE A 56 -11.90 -10.77 0.99
C ILE A 56 -12.18 -10.12 -0.36
N GLU A 57 -12.78 -8.95 -0.34
CA GLU A 57 -13.03 -8.17 -1.56
C GLU A 57 -11.74 -7.53 -2.04
N PHE A 58 -11.69 -7.19 -3.31
CA PHE A 58 -10.52 -6.60 -3.94
C PHE A 58 -10.90 -5.50 -4.93
N ASP A 59 -10.13 -4.43 -4.94
CA ASP A 59 -10.28 -3.36 -5.91
C ASP A 59 -8.94 -2.71 -6.20
N VAL A 60 -8.84 -2.06 -7.37
CA VAL A 60 -7.69 -1.25 -7.75
C VAL A 60 -8.19 0.14 -8.12
N LEU A 61 -7.69 1.15 -7.44
CA LEU A 61 -8.15 2.52 -7.61
C LEU A 61 -7.05 3.41 -8.16
N LYS A 62 -7.44 4.41 -8.94
CA LYS A 62 -6.57 5.52 -9.30
C LYS A 62 -6.42 6.47 -8.12
N ILE A 63 -5.32 7.20 -8.08
CA ILE A 63 -5.08 8.18 -7.01
C ILE A 63 -6.19 9.22 -6.96
N ASP A 64 -6.63 9.71 -8.12
CA ASP A 64 -7.63 10.78 -8.20
C ASP A 64 -9.04 10.38 -7.75
N GLU A 65 -9.33 9.07 -7.69
CA GLU A 65 -10.63 8.57 -7.21
C GLU A 65 -10.58 7.93 -5.84
N ALA A 66 -9.37 7.68 -5.31
CA ALA A 66 -9.19 6.89 -4.09
C ALA A 66 -9.82 7.55 -2.86
N THR A 67 -9.60 8.85 -2.66
CA THR A 67 -10.14 9.57 -1.50
C THR A 67 -11.64 9.48 -1.45
N GLU A 68 -12.32 9.77 -2.55
CA GLU A 68 -13.78 9.74 -2.62
C GLU A 68 -14.33 8.34 -2.35
N LYS A 69 -13.74 7.32 -3.01
CA LYS A 69 -14.23 5.95 -2.85
C LYS A 69 -14.00 5.41 -1.45
N LEU A 70 -12.88 5.75 -0.82
CA LEU A 70 -12.62 5.37 0.56
C LEU A 70 -13.58 6.05 1.55
N GLN A 71 -13.98 7.28 1.27
CA GLN A 71 -14.96 8.00 2.10
C GLN A 71 -16.36 7.37 2.02
N LYS A 72 -16.69 6.74 0.90
CA LYS A 72 -18.01 6.16 0.67
C LYS A 72 -18.20 4.74 1.19
N THR A 73 -17.13 4.04 1.51
CA THR A 73 -17.21 2.68 2.06
C THR A 73 -17.04 2.69 3.57
N ASP A 74 -17.72 1.77 4.28
CA ASP A 74 -17.56 1.58 5.73
C ASP A 74 -16.74 0.34 6.04
N LYS A 75 -16.18 -0.30 5.05
CA LYS A 75 -15.42 -1.54 5.22
C LYS A 75 -14.06 -1.30 5.84
N SER A 76 -13.53 -2.34 6.50
CA SER A 76 -12.14 -2.36 6.93
C SER A 76 -11.25 -2.70 5.74
N VAL A 77 -10.16 -1.97 5.58
CA VAL A 77 -9.35 -1.99 4.35
C VAL A 77 -7.88 -2.17 4.65
N PHE A 78 -7.22 -2.97 3.83
CA PHE A 78 -5.78 -3.06 3.70
C PHE A 78 -5.39 -2.33 2.42
N LEU A 79 -4.65 -1.22 2.54
CA LEU A 79 -4.17 -0.47 1.37
C LEU A 79 -2.80 -0.97 0.93
N LEU A 80 -2.61 -1.12 -0.37
CA LEU A 80 -1.33 -1.51 -0.95
C LEU A 80 -0.89 -0.49 -1.99
N PHE A 81 0.40 -0.14 -1.93
CA PHE A 81 1.06 0.72 -2.88
C PHE A 81 2.26 0.00 -3.46
N LYS A 82 2.48 0.14 -4.76
CA LYS A 82 3.61 -0.50 -5.43
C LYS A 82 4.95 0.15 -5.10
N ASN A 83 4.93 1.46 -4.84
CA ASN A 83 6.14 2.22 -4.55
C ASN A 83 5.83 3.40 -3.60
N ILE A 84 6.90 3.99 -3.08
CA ILE A 84 6.79 5.10 -2.14
C ILE A 84 6.17 6.33 -2.78
N LYS A 85 6.55 6.64 -4.03
CA LYS A 85 6.01 7.81 -4.73
C LYS A 85 4.48 7.78 -4.80
N THR A 86 3.90 6.64 -5.18
CA THR A 86 2.45 6.50 -5.26
C THR A 86 1.79 6.67 -3.89
N CYS A 87 2.41 6.14 -2.84
CA CYS A 87 1.94 6.32 -1.47
C CYS A 87 1.92 7.81 -1.08
N ILE A 88 3.00 8.52 -1.34
CA ILE A 88 3.10 9.95 -1.05
C ILE A 88 2.05 10.74 -1.83
N ASP A 89 1.90 10.45 -3.12
CA ASP A 89 0.91 11.13 -3.97
C ASP A 89 -0.52 10.88 -3.45
N ALA A 90 -0.82 9.68 -2.99
CA ALA A 90 -2.12 9.34 -2.42
C ALA A 90 -2.40 10.12 -1.12
N VAL A 91 -1.43 10.19 -0.21
CA VAL A 91 -1.57 10.97 1.03
C VAL A 91 -1.78 12.44 0.72
N ASN A 92 -1.01 12.99 -0.22
CA ASN A 92 -1.15 14.38 -0.63
C ASN A 92 -2.49 14.66 -1.32
N ALA A 93 -3.11 13.66 -1.93
CA ALA A 93 -4.43 13.75 -2.53
C ALA A 93 -5.57 13.58 -1.50
N GLY A 94 -5.26 13.31 -0.24
CA GLY A 94 -6.25 13.22 0.82
C GLY A 94 -6.57 11.82 1.32
N VAL A 95 -5.89 10.79 0.82
CA VAL A 95 -6.06 9.42 1.36
C VAL A 95 -5.52 9.39 2.79
N ALA A 96 -6.34 8.96 3.73
CA ALA A 96 -6.03 9.00 5.15
C ALA A 96 -5.83 7.60 5.73
N PHE A 97 -4.72 7.40 6.42
CA PHE A 97 -4.44 6.20 7.21
C PHE A 97 -3.36 6.54 8.24
N GLU A 98 -3.28 5.75 9.31
CA GLU A 98 -2.40 6.06 10.43
C GLU A 98 -1.17 5.16 10.51
N PHE A 99 -1.23 3.96 9.96
CA PHE A 99 -0.17 2.95 10.06
C PHE A 99 0.31 2.53 8.68
N LEU A 100 1.59 2.78 8.41
CA LEU A 100 2.24 2.46 7.15
C LEU A 100 3.43 1.53 7.38
N VAL A 101 3.46 0.43 6.65
CA VAL A 101 4.59 -0.51 6.63
C VAL A 101 5.32 -0.36 5.31
N ILE A 102 6.60 -0.01 5.37
CA ILE A 102 7.46 -0.03 4.18
C ILE A 102 8.04 -1.43 4.08
N GLY A 103 7.59 -2.16 3.08
CA GLY A 103 8.02 -3.54 2.80
C GLY A 103 9.06 -3.62 1.72
N GLY A 104 8.84 -4.48 0.71
CA GLY A 104 9.79 -4.66 -0.37
C GLY A 104 9.98 -3.43 -1.24
N VAL A 105 11.17 -2.84 -1.21
CA VAL A 105 11.61 -1.78 -2.12
C VAL A 105 12.96 -2.22 -2.69
N PRO A 106 12.99 -2.63 -3.98
CA PRO A 106 14.20 -3.23 -4.54
C PRO A 106 15.37 -2.27 -4.59
N GLY A 107 16.57 -2.81 -4.42
CA GLY A 107 17.80 -2.04 -4.49
C GLY A 107 18.17 -1.66 -5.91
N ASN A 108 18.94 -0.59 -6.05
CA ASN A 108 19.60 -0.19 -7.28
C ASN A 108 20.83 0.62 -6.89
N GLU A 109 21.57 1.15 -7.89
CA GLU A 109 22.82 1.88 -7.66
C GLU A 109 22.64 3.14 -6.80
N LYS A 110 21.44 3.72 -6.80
CA LYS A 110 21.15 4.99 -6.12
C LYS A 110 20.52 4.79 -4.75
N ARG A 111 19.96 3.61 -4.48
CA ARG A 111 19.29 3.34 -3.20
C ARG A 111 20.25 2.80 -2.18
N THR A 112 20.02 3.19 -0.93
CA THR A 112 20.79 2.73 0.22
C THR A 112 20.03 1.59 0.91
N PHE A 113 20.75 0.54 1.28
CA PHE A 113 20.19 -0.56 2.07
C PHE A 113 19.75 -0.08 3.44
N ILE A 114 18.52 -0.40 3.82
CA ILE A 114 17.94 -0.07 5.14
C ILE A 114 17.78 -1.34 5.98
N SER A 115 17.12 -2.36 5.41
CA SER A 115 16.97 -3.67 6.03
C SER A 115 16.68 -4.70 4.92
N ASP A 116 16.49 -5.96 5.28
CA ASP A 116 16.28 -7.02 4.28
C ASP A 116 15.13 -6.69 3.34
N GLY A 117 15.47 -6.61 2.05
CA GLY A 117 14.51 -6.32 0.98
C GLY A 117 14.04 -4.88 0.90
N ILE A 118 14.60 -3.98 1.73
CA ILE A 118 14.19 -2.57 1.76
C ILE A 118 15.39 -1.67 1.51
N ASN A 119 15.33 -0.93 0.40
CA ASN A 119 16.37 0.00 -0.01
C ASN A 119 15.71 1.33 -0.38
N LEU A 120 16.30 2.44 0.04
CA LEU A 120 15.70 3.77 -0.16
C LEU A 120 16.67 4.75 -0.80
N LEU A 121 16.10 5.64 -1.63
CA LEU A 121 16.75 6.90 -1.98
C LEU A 121 16.62 7.86 -0.80
N LYS A 122 17.60 8.77 -0.65
CA LYS A 122 17.48 9.85 0.35
C LYS A 122 16.19 10.64 0.15
N GLU A 123 15.83 10.93 -1.09
CA GLU A 123 14.58 11.63 -1.42
C GLU A 123 13.35 10.88 -0.93
N GLU A 124 13.31 9.56 -1.08
CA GLU A 124 12.20 8.74 -0.60
C GLU A 124 12.07 8.81 0.93
N PHE A 125 13.19 8.77 1.64
CA PHE A 125 13.20 8.93 3.09
C PHE A 125 12.66 10.30 3.51
N LEU A 126 13.09 11.36 2.83
CA LEU A 126 12.61 12.73 3.11
C LEU A 126 11.10 12.87 2.81
N GLN A 127 10.62 12.20 1.76
CA GLN A 127 9.19 12.17 1.44
C GLN A 127 8.38 11.48 2.54
N LEU A 128 8.88 10.37 3.08
CA LEU A 128 8.23 9.69 4.20
C LEU A 128 8.20 10.58 5.45
N GLU A 129 9.27 11.30 5.73
CA GLU A 129 9.28 12.27 6.82
C GLU A 129 8.22 13.36 6.62
N SER A 130 8.04 13.81 5.37
CA SER A 130 7.10 14.90 5.05
C SER A 130 5.64 14.54 5.33
N ILE A 131 5.28 13.27 5.30
CA ILE A 131 3.91 12.82 5.57
C ILE A 131 3.69 12.32 6.99
N GLN A 132 4.70 12.38 7.86
CA GLN A 132 4.63 11.79 9.20
C GLN A 132 3.59 12.46 10.10
N THR A 133 3.22 13.71 9.83
CA THR A 133 2.13 14.36 10.56
C THR A 133 0.76 13.75 10.22
N GLN A 134 0.56 13.31 8.97
CA GLN A 134 -0.68 12.66 8.53
C GLN A 134 -0.64 11.15 8.82
N VAL A 135 0.54 10.54 8.77
CA VAL A 135 0.74 9.10 8.97
C VAL A 135 1.73 8.92 10.13
N PRO A 136 1.24 8.94 11.37
CA PRO A 136 2.14 9.01 12.55
C PRO A 136 2.97 7.75 12.76
N GLU A 137 2.53 6.60 12.34
CA GLU A 137 3.26 5.35 12.54
C GLU A 137 3.76 4.79 11.21
N ILE A 138 5.07 4.89 10.99
CA ILE A 138 5.74 4.35 9.79
C ILE A 138 6.82 3.39 10.25
N ILE A 139 6.73 2.13 9.83
CA ILE A 139 7.75 1.12 10.15
C ILE A 139 8.29 0.49 8.87
N PHE A 140 9.47 -0.12 8.99
CA PHE A 140 10.15 -0.83 7.91
C PHE A 140 10.18 -2.31 8.24
N LYS A 141 9.46 -3.12 7.47
CA LYS A 141 9.42 -4.55 7.71
C LYS A 141 9.13 -5.31 6.41
N GLY A 142 10.09 -6.12 5.97
CA GLY A 142 9.99 -6.87 4.71
C GLY A 142 8.90 -7.92 4.72
N ILE A 143 8.70 -8.58 5.86
CA ILE A 143 7.69 -9.63 6.01
C ILE A 143 6.97 -9.50 7.33
#